data_c0f21b59e15c46f94ee99ef4aa3d34a8
#
_entry.id   c0f21b59e15c46f94ee99ef4aa3d34a8
#
_cell.length_a   1.000
_cell.length_b   1.000
_cell.length_c   1.000
_cell.angle_alpha   90.00
_cell.angle_beta   90.00
_cell.angle_gamma   90.00
#
_symmetry.space_group_name_H-M   'P 1'
#
loop_
_entity.id
_entity.type
_entity.pdbx_description
1 polymer ?
#
loop_
_entity_poly.entity_id
_entity_poly.type
_entity_poly.pdbx_seq_one_letter_code
_entity_poly.pdbx_strand_id
1 'polypeptide(L)'
;KSVTVAVLDTGIAYHPDLVGRLLAFSDFVEGRSFPYDDNGHGTHVCGIVCGSGELSGGRFRGMAPEAKLVVGKVLDRQGEGSCDSMQEALEWVLRVKNRYGIRVLNISVGTGDLKERYKEQMLRKSLELLWDHNILVVCAAGNTGPEDGSISEMPSSRKVLTVGCHDGRYCKNDPGRCETYSGRGRRYDVTRKPDIVAPGTRILSCNAFWQNRNGRIYRPYVAKSGTSMATPIVSGAAALAMGKYPGTTN
;
A
#
# COMPACT_ATOMS: atom_id res chain seq x y z
N LYS A 1 7.01 0.38 20.82
CA LYS A 1 5.85 -0.54 20.57
C LYS A 1 5.71 -0.78 19.09
N SER A 2 5.37 -2.01 18.67
CA SER A 2 5.06 -2.28 17.28
C SER A 2 3.78 -1.52 16.87
N VAL A 3 3.79 -0.94 15.68
CA VAL A 3 2.65 -0.22 15.09
C VAL A 3 1.92 -1.16 14.14
N THR A 4 0.61 -1.08 14.07
CA THR A 4 -0.19 -1.83 13.09
C THR A 4 -0.45 -0.97 11.86
N VAL A 5 -0.13 -1.53 10.70
CA VAL A 5 -0.42 -0.97 9.38
C VAL A 5 -1.60 -1.73 8.76
N ALA A 6 -2.65 -1.02 8.39
CA ALA A 6 -3.69 -1.58 7.53
C ALA A 6 -3.23 -1.51 6.07
N VAL A 7 -3.49 -2.54 5.29
CA VAL A 7 -3.19 -2.62 3.84
C VAL A 7 -4.46 -3.00 3.11
N LEU A 8 -4.93 -2.16 2.20
CA LEU A 8 -6.05 -2.45 1.30
C LEU A 8 -5.50 -2.69 -0.10
N ASP A 9 -5.58 -3.96 -0.57
CA ASP A 9 -4.92 -4.43 -1.78
C ASP A 9 -5.53 -5.74 -2.32
N THR A 10 -4.79 -6.56 -3.07
CA THR A 10 -5.24 -7.86 -3.61
C THR A 10 -5.28 -8.99 -2.58
N GLY A 11 -4.96 -8.71 -1.31
CA GLY A 11 -4.91 -9.70 -0.23
C GLY A 11 -3.50 -9.94 0.30
N ILE A 12 -3.29 -11.06 0.97
CA ILE A 12 -2.01 -11.51 1.50
C ILE A 12 -1.94 -13.04 1.44
N ALA A 13 -0.89 -13.57 0.83
CA ALA A 13 -0.58 -15.00 0.83
C ALA A 13 0.36 -15.35 1.99
N TYR A 14 0.37 -16.62 2.36
CA TYR A 14 1.38 -17.15 3.26
C TYR A 14 2.79 -16.95 2.65
N HIS A 15 3.68 -16.35 3.43
CA HIS A 15 5.09 -16.20 3.10
C HIS A 15 5.91 -16.23 4.40
N PRO A 16 7.05 -16.97 4.48
CA PRO A 16 7.85 -17.05 5.72
C PRO A 16 8.21 -15.68 6.30
N ASP A 17 8.56 -14.71 5.47
CA ASP A 17 8.88 -13.34 5.92
C ASP A 17 7.71 -12.59 6.58
N LEU A 18 6.48 -13.06 6.40
CA LEU A 18 5.26 -12.43 6.93
C LEU A 18 4.65 -13.21 8.10
N VAL A 19 5.27 -14.31 8.51
CA VAL A 19 4.78 -15.13 9.64
C VAL A 19 4.72 -14.30 10.91
N GLY A 20 3.58 -14.39 11.62
CA GLY A 20 3.33 -13.66 12.85
C GLY A 20 3.11 -12.15 12.70
N ARG A 21 3.01 -11.63 11.46
CA ARG A 21 2.71 -10.21 11.20
C ARG A 21 1.21 -9.94 11.07
N LEU A 22 0.46 -10.84 10.44
CA LEU A 22 -0.97 -10.67 10.19
C LEU A 22 -1.80 -10.84 11.48
N LEU A 23 -2.59 -9.82 11.82
CA LEU A 23 -3.51 -9.82 12.97
C LEU A 23 -4.96 -10.06 12.55
N ALA A 24 -5.36 -9.56 11.37
CA ALA A 24 -6.70 -9.72 10.84
C ALA A 24 -6.69 -9.65 9.31
N PHE A 25 -7.65 -10.34 8.71
CA PHE A 25 -7.92 -10.33 7.28
C PHE A 25 -9.42 -10.20 7.04
N SER A 26 -9.81 -9.49 5.99
CA SER A 26 -11.18 -9.45 5.48
C SER A 26 -11.17 -9.39 3.96
N ASP A 27 -12.07 -10.14 3.33
CA ASP A 27 -12.22 -10.20 1.88
C ASP A 27 -13.52 -9.49 1.47
N PHE A 28 -13.40 -8.39 0.73
CA PHE A 28 -14.50 -7.56 0.23
C PHE A 28 -14.79 -7.83 -1.26
N VAL A 29 -14.20 -8.88 -1.83
CA VAL A 29 -14.35 -9.28 -3.22
C VAL A 29 -15.20 -10.54 -3.33
N GLU A 30 -14.77 -11.63 -2.66
CA GLU A 30 -15.44 -12.92 -2.71
C GLU A 30 -15.99 -13.37 -1.33
N GLY A 31 -15.70 -12.63 -0.26
CA GLY A 31 -16.17 -12.93 1.10
C GLY A 31 -15.53 -14.17 1.75
N ARG A 32 -14.33 -14.59 1.30
CA ARG A 32 -13.62 -15.73 1.90
C ARG A 32 -13.11 -15.40 3.30
N SER A 33 -13.17 -16.35 4.20
CA SER A 33 -12.79 -16.16 5.62
C SER A 33 -11.30 -16.37 5.91
N PHE A 34 -10.51 -16.86 4.96
CA PHE A 34 -9.08 -17.13 5.12
C PHE A 34 -8.21 -16.23 4.25
N PRO A 35 -6.99 -15.87 4.70
CA PRO A 35 -6.08 -15.04 3.93
C PRO A 35 -5.61 -15.73 2.65
N TYR A 36 -5.65 -15.00 1.55
CA TYR A 36 -5.11 -15.40 0.26
C TYR A 36 -4.78 -14.18 -0.59
N ASP A 37 -3.95 -14.39 -1.62
CA ASP A 37 -3.60 -13.39 -2.62
C ASP A 37 -3.38 -14.12 -3.96
N ASP A 38 -4.34 -14.03 -4.84
CA ASP A 38 -4.36 -14.68 -6.14
C ASP A 38 -3.80 -13.82 -7.28
N ASN A 39 -3.38 -12.58 -6.95
CA ASN A 39 -2.66 -11.65 -7.83
C ASN A 39 -1.17 -11.52 -7.45
N GLY A 40 -0.86 -11.44 -6.16
CA GLY A 40 0.47 -11.29 -5.61
C GLY A 40 0.94 -9.84 -5.43
N HIS A 41 0.11 -8.85 -5.71
CA HIS A 41 0.46 -7.43 -5.48
C HIS A 41 0.42 -7.09 -3.99
N GLY A 42 -0.64 -7.46 -3.29
CA GLY A 42 -0.80 -7.18 -1.86
C GLY A 42 0.25 -7.86 -0.99
N THR A 43 0.62 -9.11 -1.29
CA THR A 43 1.71 -9.81 -0.60
C THR A 43 3.04 -9.08 -0.77
N HIS A 44 3.32 -8.59 -1.98
CA HIS A 44 4.51 -7.78 -2.27
C HIS A 44 4.52 -6.49 -1.48
N VAL A 45 3.40 -5.76 -1.45
CA VAL A 45 3.20 -4.53 -0.65
C VAL A 45 3.41 -4.81 0.84
N CYS A 46 2.80 -5.86 1.39
CA CYS A 46 2.99 -6.26 2.79
C CYS A 46 4.47 -6.56 3.12
N GLY A 47 5.19 -7.21 2.20
CA GLY A 47 6.61 -7.48 2.33
C GLY A 47 7.45 -6.20 2.39
N ILE A 48 7.14 -5.17 1.59
CA ILE A 48 7.81 -3.87 1.66
C ILE A 48 7.54 -3.18 3.01
N VAL A 49 6.32 -3.28 3.53
CA VAL A 49 5.99 -2.70 4.84
C VAL A 49 6.78 -3.39 5.95
N CYS A 50 6.70 -4.72 6.08
CA CYS A 50 7.17 -5.41 7.29
C CYS A 50 7.75 -6.81 7.09
N GLY A 51 8.17 -7.20 5.89
CA GLY A 51 8.85 -8.48 5.68
C GLY A 51 10.07 -8.64 6.60
N SER A 52 10.23 -9.81 7.23
CA SER A 52 11.39 -10.09 8.08
C SER A 52 12.70 -10.27 7.29
N GLY A 53 12.59 -10.63 6.01
CA GLY A 53 13.73 -10.98 5.18
C GLY A 53 14.30 -12.36 5.50
N GLU A 54 13.56 -13.23 6.20
CA GLU A 54 14.02 -14.54 6.67
C GLU A 54 14.61 -15.39 5.54
N LEU A 55 13.89 -15.52 4.41
CA LEU A 55 14.35 -16.30 3.26
C LEU A 55 15.57 -15.70 2.53
N SER A 56 15.96 -14.47 2.89
CA SER A 56 17.13 -13.78 2.33
C SER A 56 18.27 -13.54 3.34
N GLY A 57 18.20 -14.14 4.52
CA GLY A 57 19.14 -13.84 5.61
C GLY A 57 19.11 -12.38 6.05
N GLY A 58 17.96 -11.72 5.96
CA GLY A 58 17.74 -10.32 6.33
C GLY A 58 18.04 -9.31 5.22
N ARG A 59 18.45 -9.74 4.02
CA ARG A 59 18.83 -8.84 2.91
C ARG A 59 17.65 -8.04 2.35
N PHE A 60 16.46 -8.66 2.26
CA PHE A 60 15.25 -8.05 1.70
C PHE A 60 14.20 -7.81 2.78
N ARG A 61 14.62 -7.16 3.87
CA ARG A 61 13.73 -6.76 4.96
C ARG A 61 12.84 -5.61 4.52
N GLY A 62 11.59 -5.63 4.99
CA GLY A 62 10.68 -4.49 4.88
C GLY A 62 11.13 -3.31 5.74
N MET A 63 10.49 -2.16 5.54
CA MET A 63 10.84 -0.92 6.23
C MET A 63 10.64 -0.99 7.74
N ALA A 64 9.59 -1.66 8.21
CA ALA A 64 9.24 -1.83 9.62
C ALA A 64 9.04 -3.30 9.97
N PRO A 65 10.10 -4.14 10.07
CA PRO A 65 9.97 -5.59 10.20
C PRO A 65 9.19 -6.06 11.44
N GLU A 66 9.08 -5.23 12.46
CA GLU A 66 8.31 -5.53 13.67
C GLU A 66 6.86 -5.04 13.62
N ALA A 67 6.46 -4.30 12.58
CA ALA A 67 5.08 -3.84 12.41
C ALA A 67 4.12 -5.04 12.23
N LYS A 68 2.88 -4.83 12.63
CA LYS A 68 1.78 -5.77 12.43
C LYS A 68 0.90 -5.32 11.28
N LEU A 69 0.17 -6.27 10.71
CA LEU A 69 -0.68 -6.06 9.55
C LEU A 69 -2.15 -6.36 9.86
N VAL A 70 -3.02 -5.53 9.32
CA VAL A 70 -4.44 -5.80 9.13
C VAL A 70 -4.69 -5.66 7.63
N VAL A 71 -5.14 -6.71 6.95
CA VAL A 71 -5.22 -6.73 5.49
C VAL A 71 -6.66 -6.88 5.02
N GLY A 72 -7.10 -5.95 4.17
CA GLY A 72 -8.35 -6.04 3.43
C GLY A 72 -8.08 -6.33 1.95
N LYS A 73 -8.67 -7.43 1.45
CA LYS A 73 -8.68 -7.69 0.00
C LYS A 73 -9.83 -6.90 -0.62
N VAL A 74 -9.47 -5.89 -1.41
CA VAL A 74 -10.40 -5.00 -2.13
C VAL A 74 -10.25 -5.10 -3.64
N LEU A 75 -9.22 -5.79 -4.11
CA LEU A 75 -8.94 -6.06 -5.52
C LEU A 75 -8.98 -7.56 -5.78
N ASP A 76 -9.50 -7.91 -6.95
CA ASP A 76 -9.58 -9.28 -7.42
C ASP A 76 -8.22 -9.81 -7.96
N ARG A 77 -8.27 -10.97 -8.61
CA ARG A 77 -7.13 -11.63 -9.20
C ARG A 77 -6.52 -10.85 -10.39
N GLN A 78 -7.29 -9.99 -11.06
CA GLN A 78 -6.83 -9.10 -12.12
C GLN A 78 -6.23 -7.80 -11.58
N GLY A 79 -6.42 -7.51 -10.29
CA GLY A 79 -6.04 -6.25 -9.66
C GLY A 79 -7.10 -5.16 -9.85
N GLU A 80 -8.31 -5.56 -10.20
CA GLU A 80 -9.46 -4.67 -10.35
C GLU A 80 -10.34 -4.70 -9.10
N GLY A 81 -10.97 -3.59 -8.77
CA GLY A 81 -11.83 -3.46 -7.60
C GLY A 81 -12.94 -2.44 -7.82
N SER A 82 -13.94 -2.47 -6.94
CA SER A 82 -15.04 -1.51 -6.96
C SER A 82 -14.88 -0.43 -5.90
N CYS A 83 -15.50 0.74 -6.14
CA CYS A 83 -15.61 1.77 -5.10
C CYS A 83 -16.38 1.25 -3.88
N ASP A 84 -17.36 0.38 -4.08
CA ASP A 84 -18.19 -0.17 -3.01
C ASP A 84 -17.36 -1.10 -2.10
N SER A 85 -16.57 -2.03 -2.66
CA SER A 85 -15.63 -2.88 -1.90
C SER A 85 -14.60 -2.04 -1.13
N MET A 86 -14.08 -0.98 -1.74
CA MET A 86 -13.16 -0.06 -1.08
C MET A 86 -13.86 0.67 0.08
N GLN A 87 -15.06 1.17 -0.11
CA GLN A 87 -15.83 1.85 0.92
C GLN A 87 -16.10 0.95 2.13
N GLU A 88 -16.55 -0.28 1.90
CA GLU A 88 -16.76 -1.27 2.97
C GLU A 88 -15.46 -1.58 3.73
N ALA A 89 -14.35 -1.66 3.03
CA ALA A 89 -13.04 -1.91 3.63
C ALA A 89 -12.57 -0.72 4.49
N LEU A 90 -12.78 0.53 4.06
CA LEU A 90 -12.46 1.73 4.84
C LEU A 90 -13.28 1.77 6.14
N GLU A 91 -14.58 1.46 6.07
CA GLU A 91 -15.44 1.36 7.23
C GLU A 91 -15.00 0.24 8.17
N TRP A 92 -14.59 -0.92 7.62
CA TRP A 92 -14.05 -2.01 8.41
C TRP A 92 -12.77 -1.60 9.14
N VAL A 93 -11.83 -0.95 8.46
CA VAL A 93 -10.60 -0.44 9.09
C VAL A 93 -10.92 0.47 10.27
N LEU A 94 -11.89 1.37 10.13
CA LEU A 94 -12.34 2.26 11.21
C LEU A 94 -12.93 1.47 12.38
N ARG A 95 -13.79 0.48 12.12
CA ARG A 95 -14.39 -0.38 13.15
C ARG A 95 -13.37 -1.16 13.96
N VAL A 96 -12.33 -1.70 13.30
CA VAL A 96 -11.34 -2.56 13.96
C VAL A 96 -10.11 -1.82 14.47
N LYS A 97 -9.99 -0.52 14.18
CA LYS A 97 -8.85 0.33 14.50
C LYS A 97 -8.36 0.18 15.94
N ASN A 98 -9.25 0.35 16.90
CA ASN A 98 -8.89 0.31 18.33
C ASN A 98 -8.50 -1.09 18.78
N ARG A 99 -9.17 -2.13 18.25
CA ARG A 99 -8.88 -3.54 18.57
C ARG A 99 -7.46 -3.93 18.17
N TYR A 100 -6.99 -3.48 17.02
CA TYR A 100 -5.68 -3.85 16.48
C TYR A 100 -4.64 -2.74 16.57
N GLY A 101 -5.00 -1.57 17.09
CA GLY A 101 -4.08 -0.43 17.25
C GLY A 101 -3.58 0.11 15.90
N ILE A 102 -4.46 0.20 14.89
CA ILE A 102 -4.12 0.67 13.55
C ILE A 102 -3.75 2.16 13.62
N ARG A 103 -2.58 2.51 13.10
CA ARG A 103 -2.07 3.88 13.03
C ARG A 103 -1.76 4.35 11.62
N VAL A 104 -1.54 3.43 10.68
CA VAL A 104 -1.23 3.73 9.29
C VAL A 104 -2.15 2.91 8.40
N LEU A 105 -2.67 3.52 7.33
CA LEU A 105 -3.40 2.85 6.26
C LEU A 105 -2.63 3.03 4.96
N ASN A 106 -2.23 1.93 4.33
CA ASN A 106 -1.59 1.89 3.02
C ASN A 106 -2.61 1.53 1.94
N ILE A 107 -2.73 2.37 0.93
CA ILE A 107 -3.53 2.14 -0.28
C ILE A 107 -2.61 2.29 -1.50
N SER A 108 -2.20 1.14 -2.05
CA SER A 108 -1.27 1.07 -3.19
C SER A 108 -1.98 0.83 -4.52
N VAL A 109 -3.24 1.27 -4.62
CA VAL A 109 -4.08 1.08 -5.79
C VAL A 109 -4.51 2.42 -6.37
N GLY A 110 -4.65 2.49 -7.69
CA GLY A 110 -5.24 3.64 -8.37
C GLY A 110 -6.77 3.47 -8.45
N THR A 111 -7.50 4.56 -8.45
CA THR A 111 -8.90 4.55 -8.88
C THR A 111 -8.92 4.48 -10.40
N GLY A 112 -9.59 3.46 -10.93
CA GLY A 112 -9.86 3.35 -12.36
C GLY A 112 -10.83 4.43 -12.87
N ASP A 113 -11.33 4.24 -14.05
CA ASP A 113 -12.10 5.13 -14.91
C ASP A 113 -12.97 6.23 -14.24
N LEU A 114 -12.86 7.44 -14.76
CA LEU A 114 -13.54 8.70 -14.34
C LEU A 114 -15.09 8.67 -14.35
N LYS A 115 -15.70 7.53 -14.66
CA LYS A 115 -17.17 7.40 -14.76
C LYS A 115 -17.93 7.51 -13.43
N GLU A 116 -17.24 7.37 -12.29
CA GLU A 116 -17.86 7.36 -10.96
C GLU A 116 -17.37 8.49 -10.05
N ARG A 117 -17.23 9.70 -10.57
CA ARG A 117 -16.76 10.88 -9.83
C ARG A 117 -17.42 11.08 -8.46
N TYR A 118 -18.69 10.77 -8.36
CA TYR A 118 -19.42 10.87 -7.09
C TYR A 118 -18.91 9.85 -6.06
N LYS A 119 -18.66 8.60 -6.47
CA LYS A 119 -18.13 7.55 -5.59
C LYS A 119 -16.68 7.86 -5.15
N GLU A 120 -15.87 8.42 -6.03
CA GLU A 120 -14.52 8.87 -5.64
C GLU A 120 -14.54 9.97 -4.58
N GLN A 121 -15.48 10.89 -4.65
CA GLN A 121 -15.68 11.91 -3.61
C GLN A 121 -16.12 11.30 -2.28
N MET A 122 -16.95 10.26 -2.31
CA MET A 122 -17.33 9.52 -1.09
C MET A 122 -16.14 8.82 -0.47
N LEU A 123 -15.33 8.11 -1.27
CA LEU A 123 -14.09 7.48 -0.79
C LEU A 123 -13.14 8.51 -0.18
N ARG A 124 -12.96 9.67 -0.83
CA ARG A 124 -12.14 10.76 -0.29
C ARG A 124 -12.62 11.20 1.09
N LYS A 125 -13.93 11.38 1.30
CA LYS A 125 -14.50 11.73 2.62
C LYS A 125 -14.22 10.65 3.67
N SER A 126 -14.31 9.38 3.28
CA SER A 126 -14.00 8.25 4.18
C SER A 126 -12.52 8.21 4.57
N LEU A 127 -11.61 8.55 3.66
CA LEU A 127 -10.17 8.69 3.97
C LEU A 127 -9.92 9.88 4.92
N GLU A 128 -10.59 11.01 4.70
CA GLU A 128 -10.50 12.17 5.58
C GLU A 128 -11.03 11.87 6.99
N LEU A 129 -12.08 11.05 7.10
CA LEU A 129 -12.60 10.57 8.38
C LEU A 129 -11.58 9.67 9.11
N LEU A 130 -10.89 8.78 8.40
CA LEU A 130 -9.84 7.95 8.99
C LEU A 130 -8.67 8.79 9.53
N TRP A 131 -8.29 9.84 8.80
CA TRP A 131 -7.31 10.81 9.27
C TRP A 131 -7.77 11.50 10.56
N ASP A 132 -9.02 11.98 10.62
CA ASP A 132 -9.59 12.62 11.81
C ASP A 132 -9.66 11.65 13.01
N HIS A 133 -9.65 10.35 12.75
CA HIS A 133 -9.54 9.31 13.76
C HIS A 133 -8.08 8.89 14.03
N ASN A 134 -7.11 9.73 13.70
CA ASN A 134 -5.69 9.51 13.98
C ASN A 134 -5.11 8.25 13.28
N ILE A 135 -5.51 8.01 12.04
CA ILE A 135 -4.88 7.04 11.13
C ILE A 135 -4.20 7.83 10.02
N LEU A 136 -2.89 7.70 9.88
CA LEU A 136 -2.17 8.26 8.74
C LEU A 136 -2.54 7.48 7.48
N VAL A 137 -3.21 8.16 6.55
CA VAL A 137 -3.62 7.58 5.27
C VAL A 137 -2.53 7.85 4.24
N VAL A 138 -1.96 6.79 3.67
CA VAL A 138 -0.87 6.83 2.68
C VAL A 138 -1.35 6.21 1.38
N CYS A 139 -1.42 7.00 0.32
CA CYS A 139 -1.93 6.58 -0.99
C CYS A 139 -0.90 6.73 -2.10
N ALA A 140 -0.95 5.84 -3.08
CA ALA A 140 -0.16 5.96 -4.30
C ALA A 140 -0.66 7.13 -5.17
N ALA A 141 0.29 7.85 -5.79
CA ALA A 141 -0.03 8.93 -6.73
C ALA A 141 -0.62 8.41 -8.06
N GLY A 142 -0.52 7.10 -8.33
CA GLY A 142 -0.92 6.49 -9.59
C GLY A 142 0.21 6.46 -10.63
N ASN A 143 -0.03 5.71 -11.70
CA ASN A 143 0.96 5.41 -12.75
C ASN A 143 0.53 5.93 -14.14
N THR A 144 -0.35 6.92 -14.18
CA THR A 144 -0.89 7.54 -15.40
C THR A 144 -0.26 8.91 -15.72
N GLY A 145 0.81 9.28 -14.98
CA GLY A 145 1.64 10.46 -15.27
C GLY A 145 2.61 10.23 -16.43
N PRO A 146 3.52 11.17 -16.69
CA PRO A 146 3.92 12.28 -15.81
C PRO A 146 3.15 13.61 -16.06
N GLU A 147 2.07 13.61 -16.77
CA GLU A 147 1.31 14.79 -17.12
C GLU A 147 0.73 15.48 -15.88
N ASP A 148 0.56 16.80 -16.01
CA ASP A 148 -0.04 17.66 -14.99
C ASP A 148 -1.49 17.27 -14.74
N GLY A 149 -1.86 17.04 -13.46
CA GLY A 149 -3.22 16.65 -13.07
C GLY A 149 -3.54 15.17 -13.26
N SER A 150 -2.53 14.30 -13.40
CA SER A 150 -2.71 12.85 -13.52
C SER A 150 -2.99 12.11 -12.19
N ILE A 151 -2.98 12.82 -11.04
CA ILE A 151 -3.43 12.26 -9.76
C ILE A 151 -4.95 12.29 -9.69
N SER A 152 -5.56 11.15 -9.35
CA SER A 152 -7.02 11.02 -9.18
C SER A 152 -7.55 11.75 -7.93
N GLU A 153 -8.88 11.81 -7.81
CA GLU A 153 -9.56 12.58 -6.75
C GLU A 153 -9.25 12.05 -5.34
N MET A 154 -9.23 10.74 -5.16
CA MET A 154 -9.04 10.10 -3.85
C MET A 154 -7.72 10.51 -3.18
N PRO A 155 -6.53 10.37 -3.80
CA PRO A 155 -5.27 10.79 -3.20
C PRO A 155 -5.03 12.32 -3.23
N SER A 156 -5.90 13.13 -3.86
CA SER A 156 -5.74 14.60 -3.94
C SER A 156 -6.04 15.33 -2.63
N SER A 157 -6.65 14.68 -1.64
CA SER A 157 -7.00 15.29 -0.34
C SER A 157 -5.76 15.75 0.43
N ARG A 158 -5.91 16.86 1.18
CA ARG A 158 -4.88 17.33 2.13
C ARG A 158 -4.68 16.40 3.33
N LYS A 159 -5.68 15.60 3.67
CA LYS A 159 -5.65 14.61 4.75
C LYS A 159 -5.14 13.24 4.30
N VAL A 160 -4.53 13.16 3.12
CA VAL A 160 -3.93 11.96 2.56
C VAL A 160 -2.49 12.26 2.22
N LEU A 161 -1.57 11.44 2.70
CA LEU A 161 -0.16 11.50 2.33
C LEU A 161 0.01 10.77 0.98
N THR A 162 0.12 11.52 -0.09
CA THR A 162 0.22 11.01 -1.46
C THR A 162 1.67 10.78 -1.83
N VAL A 163 1.97 9.56 -2.26
CA VAL A 163 3.33 9.12 -2.56
C VAL A 163 3.53 8.95 -4.05
N GLY A 164 4.42 9.75 -4.59
CA GLY A 164 4.96 9.59 -5.95
C GLY A 164 6.21 8.72 -5.96
N CYS A 165 6.77 8.52 -7.14
CA CYS A 165 8.00 7.74 -7.29
C CYS A 165 9.15 8.59 -7.81
N HIS A 166 10.33 8.41 -7.19
CA HIS A 166 11.59 8.95 -7.65
C HIS A 166 12.74 8.06 -7.18
N ASP A 167 13.48 7.49 -8.10
CA ASP A 167 14.56 6.52 -7.80
C ASP A 167 15.95 7.17 -7.67
N GLY A 168 16.01 8.50 -7.76
CA GLY A 168 17.26 9.25 -7.68
C GLY A 168 18.24 8.85 -8.80
N ARG A 169 19.50 8.55 -8.42
CA ARG A 169 20.53 8.16 -9.37
C ARG A 169 20.61 6.67 -9.65
N TYR A 170 19.95 5.84 -8.83
CA TYR A 170 20.10 4.37 -8.88
C TYR A 170 19.54 3.74 -10.15
N CYS A 171 18.49 4.32 -10.72
CA CYS A 171 17.83 3.81 -11.93
C CYS A 171 17.93 4.78 -13.12
N LYS A 172 18.94 5.66 -13.14
CA LYS A 172 19.05 6.74 -14.12
C LYS A 172 18.98 6.30 -15.59
N ASN A 173 19.47 5.10 -15.89
CA ASN A 173 19.50 4.53 -17.24
C ASN A 173 18.41 3.48 -17.48
N ASP A 174 17.48 3.27 -16.55
CA ASP A 174 16.35 2.35 -16.73
C ASP A 174 15.21 3.07 -17.45
N PRO A 175 14.83 2.65 -18.67
CA PRO A 175 13.74 3.28 -19.40
C PRO A 175 12.37 3.09 -18.73
N GLY A 176 12.24 2.08 -17.86
CA GLY A 176 11.02 1.77 -17.11
C GLY A 176 10.99 2.31 -15.68
N ARG A 177 11.84 3.29 -15.35
CA ARG A 177 11.84 3.91 -14.02
C ARG A 177 10.51 4.60 -13.74
N CYS A 178 9.99 4.41 -12.54
CA CYS A 178 8.61 4.80 -12.25
C CYS A 178 8.38 6.33 -12.20
N GLU A 179 9.41 7.12 -12.07
CA GLU A 179 9.30 8.59 -12.14
C GLU A 179 8.83 9.12 -13.50
N THR A 180 8.96 8.30 -14.57
CA THR A 180 8.52 8.67 -15.93
C THR A 180 7.02 8.55 -16.13
N TYR A 181 6.32 7.85 -15.22
CA TYR A 181 4.86 7.68 -15.25
C TYR A 181 4.18 7.95 -13.89
N SER A 182 4.95 8.35 -12.88
CA SER A 182 4.40 8.72 -11.57
C SER A 182 3.41 9.86 -11.69
N GLY A 183 2.25 9.72 -11.06
CA GLY A 183 1.20 10.73 -11.04
C GLY A 183 1.68 12.07 -10.46
N ARG A 184 1.17 13.17 -11.04
CA ARG A 184 1.44 14.55 -10.64
C ARG A 184 0.15 15.32 -10.42
N GLY A 185 0.11 16.14 -9.39
CA GLY A 185 -0.99 17.06 -9.14
C GLY A 185 -0.95 18.23 -10.15
N ARG A 186 -1.99 19.03 -10.19
CA ARG A 186 -2.04 20.22 -11.05
C ARG A 186 -1.12 21.31 -10.53
N ARG A 187 -0.39 21.96 -11.43
CA ARG A 187 0.61 23.01 -11.11
C ARG A 187 0.04 24.16 -10.28
N TYR A 188 -1.21 24.51 -10.50
CA TYR A 188 -1.87 25.67 -9.90
C TYR A 188 -2.81 25.33 -8.76
N ASP A 189 -2.91 24.03 -8.36
CA ASP A 189 -3.71 23.65 -7.23
C ASP A 189 -3.10 24.21 -5.93
N VAL A 190 -3.97 24.61 -5.01
CA VAL A 190 -3.58 25.09 -3.67
C VAL A 190 -2.84 24.01 -2.89
N THR A 191 -3.18 22.76 -3.16
CA THR A 191 -2.51 21.58 -2.57
C THR A 191 -1.56 20.96 -3.59
N ARG A 192 -0.28 21.10 -3.35
CA ARG A 192 0.73 20.45 -4.21
C ARG A 192 0.77 18.94 -3.90
N LYS A 193 0.66 18.12 -4.94
CA LYS A 193 0.74 16.67 -4.87
C LYS A 193 1.74 16.14 -5.93
N PRO A 194 2.43 15.00 -5.70
CA PRO A 194 2.44 14.22 -4.45
C PRO A 194 3.12 14.99 -3.30
N ASP A 195 2.85 14.59 -2.06
CA ASP A 195 3.45 15.21 -0.86
C ASP A 195 4.90 14.76 -0.66
N ILE A 196 5.20 13.52 -1.03
CA ILE A 196 6.50 12.88 -0.87
C ILE A 196 6.76 11.91 -2.01
N VAL A 197 8.02 11.58 -2.23
CA VAL A 197 8.44 10.55 -3.19
C VAL A 197 9.31 9.51 -2.50
N ALA A 198 9.26 8.28 -3.00
CA ALA A 198 10.12 7.18 -2.57
C ALA A 198 10.53 6.32 -3.77
N PRO A 199 11.57 5.48 -3.67
CA PRO A 199 11.93 4.56 -4.74
C PRO A 199 10.79 3.60 -5.08
N GLY A 200 10.64 3.29 -6.37
CA GLY A 200 9.57 2.40 -6.83
C GLY A 200 9.92 1.59 -8.06
N THR A 201 11.15 1.67 -8.59
CA THR A 201 11.57 0.86 -9.74
C THR A 201 12.29 -0.39 -9.28
N ARG A 202 11.83 -1.57 -9.76
CA ARG A 202 12.42 -2.89 -9.48
C ARG A 202 12.59 -3.19 -7.99
N ILE A 203 11.62 -2.81 -7.19
CA ILE A 203 11.62 -3.10 -5.75
C ILE A 203 11.40 -4.60 -5.54
N LEU A 204 12.37 -5.25 -4.89
CA LEU A 204 12.30 -6.67 -4.53
C LEU A 204 11.53 -6.83 -3.22
N SER A 205 10.53 -7.70 -3.22
CA SER A 205 9.74 -8.04 -2.03
C SER A 205 9.09 -9.41 -2.15
N CYS A 206 8.34 -9.82 -1.12
CA CYS A 206 7.70 -11.12 -0.99
C CYS A 206 6.89 -11.50 -2.23
N ASN A 207 7.07 -12.72 -2.70
CA ASN A 207 6.31 -13.29 -3.80
C ASN A 207 5.21 -14.20 -3.27
N ALA A 208 3.95 -13.93 -3.57
CA ALA A 208 2.82 -14.79 -3.18
C ALA A 208 2.96 -16.23 -3.70
N PHE A 209 3.65 -16.39 -4.84
CA PHE A 209 3.86 -17.67 -5.53
C PHE A 209 5.31 -18.19 -5.34
N TRP A 210 5.83 -18.07 -4.13
CA TRP A 210 7.24 -18.36 -3.81
C TRP A 210 7.62 -19.84 -3.85
N GLN A 211 6.64 -20.75 -3.81
CA GLN A 211 6.84 -22.20 -3.92
C GLN A 211 6.50 -22.71 -5.31
N ASN A 212 7.18 -23.78 -5.73
CA ASN A 212 6.75 -24.56 -6.88
C ASN A 212 5.60 -25.52 -6.52
N ARG A 213 5.04 -26.25 -7.52
CA ARG A 213 3.96 -27.22 -7.33
C ARG A 213 4.30 -28.34 -6.31
N ASN A 214 5.58 -28.59 -6.03
CA ASN A 214 6.05 -29.60 -5.08
C ASN A 214 6.36 -28.98 -3.70
N GLY A 215 5.95 -27.74 -3.43
CA GLY A 215 6.18 -27.07 -2.15
C GLY A 215 7.63 -26.62 -1.89
N ARG A 216 8.54 -26.76 -2.87
CA ARG A 216 9.93 -26.29 -2.73
C ARG A 216 10.04 -24.80 -2.97
N ILE A 217 10.95 -24.14 -2.24
CA ILE A 217 11.30 -22.74 -2.46
C ILE A 217 11.80 -22.57 -3.89
N TYR A 218 11.17 -21.68 -4.65
CA TYR A 218 11.50 -21.42 -6.05
C TYR A 218 11.88 -19.95 -6.29
N ARG A 219 10.99 -19.02 -5.99
CA ARG A 219 11.21 -17.58 -6.14
C ARG A 219 10.61 -16.84 -4.95
N PRO A 220 11.32 -16.76 -3.81
CA PRO A 220 10.78 -16.15 -2.61
C PRO A 220 10.53 -14.65 -2.77
N TYR A 221 11.24 -14.01 -3.67
CA TYR A 221 11.09 -12.57 -3.95
C TYR A 221 10.86 -12.32 -5.43
N VAL A 222 10.15 -11.23 -5.72
CA VAL A 222 9.88 -10.75 -7.06
C VAL A 222 10.07 -9.24 -7.11
N ALA A 223 10.59 -8.73 -8.23
CA ALA A 223 10.71 -7.30 -8.48
C ALA A 223 9.43 -6.75 -9.12
N LYS A 224 8.89 -5.68 -8.56
CA LYS A 224 7.79 -4.92 -9.15
C LYS A 224 8.16 -3.44 -9.22
N SER A 225 7.51 -2.69 -10.11
CA SER A 225 7.71 -1.24 -10.29
C SER A 225 6.38 -0.51 -10.25
N GLY A 226 6.38 0.70 -9.70
CA GLY A 226 5.20 1.57 -9.62
C GLY A 226 5.19 2.43 -8.36
N THR A 227 4.32 3.43 -8.34
CA THR A 227 4.03 4.20 -7.13
C THR A 227 3.46 3.31 -6.03
N SER A 228 2.86 2.17 -6.40
CA SER A 228 2.39 1.12 -5.49
C SER A 228 3.52 0.48 -4.67
N MET A 229 4.76 0.55 -5.12
CA MET A 229 5.94 0.07 -4.37
C MET A 229 6.57 1.18 -3.53
N ALA A 230 6.49 2.43 -3.98
CA ALA A 230 6.93 3.59 -3.22
C ALA A 230 6.05 3.84 -1.97
N THR A 231 4.74 3.65 -2.10
CA THR A 231 3.76 3.89 -1.04
C THR A 231 4.01 3.06 0.23
N PRO A 232 4.20 1.73 0.18
CA PRO A 232 4.47 0.92 1.37
C PRO A 232 5.84 1.21 2.01
N ILE A 233 6.82 1.75 1.27
CA ILE A 233 8.08 2.26 1.86
C ILE A 233 7.75 3.41 2.82
N VAL A 234 6.93 4.37 2.39
CA VAL A 234 6.52 5.51 3.21
C VAL A 234 5.65 5.05 4.38
N SER A 235 4.71 4.12 4.15
CA SER A 235 3.87 3.54 5.21
C SER A 235 4.69 2.83 6.28
N GLY A 236 5.69 2.06 5.89
CA GLY A 236 6.62 1.41 6.81
C GLY A 236 7.50 2.42 7.56
N ALA A 237 8.01 3.43 6.87
CA ALA A 237 8.79 4.50 7.52
C ALA A 237 7.96 5.27 8.57
N ALA A 238 6.69 5.56 8.25
CA ALA A 238 5.75 6.17 9.19
C ALA A 238 5.50 5.26 10.41
N ALA A 239 5.31 3.95 10.19
CA ALA A 239 5.15 2.98 11.27
C ALA A 239 6.38 2.93 12.19
N LEU A 240 7.60 2.99 11.63
CA LEU A 240 8.84 3.10 12.42
C LEU A 240 8.89 4.38 13.26
N ALA A 241 8.58 5.53 12.64
CA ALA A 241 8.58 6.82 13.33
C ALA A 241 7.58 6.84 14.49
N MET A 242 6.34 6.38 14.26
CA MET A 242 5.30 6.28 15.28
C MET A 242 5.63 5.27 16.37
N GLY A 243 6.32 4.18 16.06
CA GLY A 243 6.80 3.18 17.01
C GLY A 243 7.88 3.77 17.95
N LYS A 244 8.78 4.58 17.40
CA LYS A 244 9.85 5.26 18.13
C LYS A 244 9.31 6.44 18.96
N TYR A 245 8.33 7.15 18.45
CA TYR A 245 7.72 8.33 19.07
C TYR A 245 6.21 8.12 19.29
N PRO A 246 5.79 7.41 20.36
CA PRO A 246 4.39 6.99 20.54
C PRO A 246 3.36 8.12 20.67
N GLY A 247 3.80 9.34 21.00
CA GLY A 247 2.95 10.54 21.08
C GLY A 247 2.70 11.25 19.73
N THR A 248 3.30 10.76 18.64
CA THR A 248 3.12 11.37 17.31
C THR A 248 1.68 11.20 16.83
N THR A 249 1.08 12.29 16.35
CA THR A 249 -0.19 12.31 15.61
C THR A 249 0.09 12.35 14.10
N ASN A 250 -0.94 12.13 13.27
CA ASN A 250 -0.85 12.30 11.81
C ASN A 250 -0.72 13.78 11.43
#